data_fbe4a35fee6ae759f5559f7a035c8d29
#
_entry.id   fbe4a35fee6ae759f5559f7a035c8d29
#
_cell.length_a   1.000
_cell.length_b   1.000
_cell.length_c   1.000
_cell.angle_alpha   90.00
_cell.angle_beta   90.00
_cell.angle_gamma   90.00
#
_symmetry.space_group_name_H-M   'P 1'
#
loop_
_entity.id
_entity.type
_entity.pdbx_description
1 polymer ?
#
loop_
_entity_poly.entity_id
_entity_poly.type
_entity_poly.pdbx_seq_one_letter_code
_entity_poly.pdbx_strand_id
1 'polypeptide(L)'
;MWNIANKLTMLRVLMVPVYVLVFGLVPQPWGRYLAFVIFAAASYTDHLDGKLARERHLITNFGKFMDPLADKLLVISALICFVENGQLAGWILILLVAREFIISGFRLVAASRGVVIAAGIWGKLKTVAQMIMVMLMILNFQWVWYQVLIQIFIWLSVILTIVSLVDYLWNNRSVLAEEKKV
;
A
#
# COMPACT_ATOMS: atom_id res chain seq x y z
N MET A 1 20.57 17.24 -3.48
CA MET A 1 20.12 15.83 -3.40
C MET A 1 19.20 15.53 -2.20
N TRP A 2 19.34 16.22 -1.08
CA TRP A 2 18.57 15.97 0.14
C TRP A 2 17.49 17.03 0.34
N ASN A 3 16.43 17.02 -0.50
CA ASN A 3 15.28 17.88 -0.22
C ASN A 3 14.34 17.21 0.83
N ILE A 4 13.41 18.00 1.36
CA ILE A 4 12.52 17.59 2.45
C ILE A 4 11.72 16.34 2.05
N ALA A 5 11.22 16.26 0.82
CA ALA A 5 10.47 15.11 0.33
C ALA A 5 11.29 13.80 0.39
N ASN A 6 12.53 13.83 -0.15
CA ASN A 6 13.40 12.64 -0.11
C ASN A 6 13.73 12.20 1.33
N LYS A 7 13.88 13.14 2.27
CA LYS A 7 14.09 12.81 3.70
C LYS A 7 12.89 12.12 4.31
N LEU A 8 11.67 12.56 3.98
CA LEU A 8 10.43 11.95 4.46
C LEU A 8 10.24 10.53 3.90
N THR A 9 10.56 10.33 2.62
CA THR A 9 10.55 8.98 2.02
C THR A 9 11.54 8.05 2.70
N MET A 10 12.78 8.50 2.95
CA MET A 10 13.79 7.70 3.64
C MET A 10 13.38 7.41 5.10
N LEU A 11 12.79 8.39 5.79
CA LEU A 11 12.26 8.19 7.14
C LEU A 11 11.19 7.08 7.14
N ARG A 12 10.28 7.07 6.15
CA ARG A 12 9.26 6.03 6.01
C ARG A 12 9.88 4.65 5.81
N VAL A 13 10.90 4.53 4.96
CA VAL A 13 11.63 3.26 4.77
C VAL A 13 12.25 2.78 6.09
N LEU A 14 12.81 3.70 6.89
CA LEU A 14 13.36 3.37 8.20
C LEU A 14 12.27 3.02 9.24
N MET A 15 11.06 3.57 9.11
CA MET A 15 9.93 3.22 9.99
C MET A 15 9.43 1.79 9.77
N VAL A 16 9.66 1.18 8.61
CA VAL A 16 9.23 -0.20 8.33
C VAL A 16 9.89 -1.22 9.27
N PRO A 17 11.23 -1.32 9.39
CA PRO A 17 11.84 -2.24 10.35
C PRO A 17 11.47 -1.91 11.80
N VAL A 18 11.31 -0.62 12.14
CA VAL A 18 10.85 -0.23 13.47
C VAL A 18 9.45 -0.75 13.75
N TYR A 19 8.54 -0.61 12.77
CA TYR A 19 7.19 -1.18 12.86
C TYR A 19 7.21 -2.69 13.09
N VAL A 20 7.98 -3.43 12.29
CA VAL A 20 8.08 -4.91 12.40
C VAL A 20 8.62 -5.33 13.76
N LEU A 21 9.68 -4.68 14.24
CA LEU A 21 10.27 -4.97 15.54
C LEU A 21 9.29 -4.66 16.69
N VAL A 22 8.63 -3.51 16.65
CA VAL A 22 7.65 -3.11 17.68
C VAL A 22 6.46 -4.06 17.69
N PHE A 23 5.93 -4.39 16.53
CA PHE A 23 4.77 -5.28 16.41
C PHE A 23 5.07 -6.71 16.88
N GLY A 24 6.29 -7.21 16.59
CA GLY A 24 6.72 -8.58 16.92
C GLY A 24 7.31 -8.76 18.31
N LEU A 25 8.06 -7.78 18.83
CA LEU A 25 8.85 -7.95 20.06
C LEU A 25 8.25 -7.27 21.28
N VAL A 26 7.46 -6.20 21.11
CA VAL A 26 6.88 -5.49 22.26
C VAL A 26 5.66 -6.24 22.80
N PRO A 27 5.62 -6.51 24.14
CA PRO A 27 4.49 -7.21 24.75
C PRO A 27 3.14 -6.53 24.48
N GLN A 28 2.10 -7.34 24.28
CA GLN A 28 0.73 -6.85 24.09
C GLN A 28 0.13 -6.39 25.44
N PRO A 29 -0.70 -5.34 25.47
CA PRO A 29 -1.28 -4.61 24.32
C PRO A 29 -0.43 -3.46 23.77
N TRP A 30 0.66 -3.07 24.45
CA TRP A 30 1.45 -1.88 24.07
C TRP A 30 2.07 -1.98 22.69
N GLY A 31 2.49 -3.18 22.28
CA GLY A 31 3.05 -3.43 20.94
C GLY A 31 2.08 -3.00 19.83
N ARG A 32 0.77 -3.29 19.96
CA ARG A 32 -0.25 -2.91 19.00
C ARG A 32 -0.47 -1.40 18.94
N TYR A 33 -0.54 -0.73 20.10
CA TYR A 33 -0.74 0.72 20.12
C TYR A 33 0.45 1.48 19.53
N LEU A 34 1.68 1.07 19.89
CA LEU A 34 2.88 1.68 19.32
C LEU A 34 3.00 1.41 17.82
N ALA A 35 2.75 0.17 17.38
CA ALA A 35 2.75 -0.18 15.96
C ALA A 35 1.68 0.61 15.19
N PHE A 36 0.49 0.82 15.77
CA PHE A 36 -0.56 1.65 15.17
C PHE A 36 -0.10 3.10 15.00
N VAL A 37 0.52 3.69 16.02
CA VAL A 37 1.05 5.06 15.94
C VAL A 37 2.13 5.17 14.88
N ILE A 38 3.07 4.21 14.81
CA ILE A 38 4.13 4.19 13.81
C ILE A 38 3.52 4.07 12.40
N PHE A 39 2.59 3.14 12.20
CA PHE A 39 1.94 2.94 10.90
C PHE A 39 1.13 4.17 10.46
N ALA A 40 0.34 4.74 11.38
CA ALA A 40 -0.45 5.93 11.11
C ALA A 40 0.43 7.15 10.80
N ALA A 41 1.51 7.36 11.57
CA ALA A 41 2.47 8.43 11.33
C ALA A 41 3.17 8.28 9.98
N ALA A 42 3.61 7.07 9.63
CA ALA A 42 4.25 6.80 8.35
C ALA A 42 3.28 7.03 7.17
N SER A 43 2.02 6.59 7.30
CA SER A 43 0.98 6.79 6.28
C SER A 43 0.60 8.27 6.13
N TYR A 44 0.54 9.01 7.24
CA TYR A 44 0.27 10.45 7.23
C TYR A 44 1.41 11.24 6.59
N THR A 45 2.66 10.85 6.86
CA THR A 45 3.85 11.45 6.27
C THR A 45 3.83 11.32 4.74
N ASP A 46 3.39 10.18 4.19
CA ASP A 46 3.22 9.96 2.75
C ASP A 46 2.22 10.96 2.12
N HIS A 47 1.12 11.21 2.80
CA HIS A 47 0.14 12.18 2.32
C HIS A 47 0.69 13.61 2.30
N LEU A 48 1.49 13.97 3.30
CA LEU A 48 2.10 15.31 3.43
C LEU A 48 3.22 15.54 2.41
N ASP A 49 4.14 14.58 2.22
CA ASP A 49 5.26 14.77 1.30
C ASP A 49 4.80 14.80 -0.16
N GLY A 50 3.82 13.99 -0.53
CA GLY A 50 3.21 14.04 -1.85
C GLY A 50 2.53 15.38 -2.17
N LYS A 51 1.92 16.04 -1.16
CA LYS A 51 1.35 17.38 -1.30
C LYS A 51 2.46 18.44 -1.40
N LEU A 52 3.42 18.40 -0.47
CA LEU A 52 4.53 19.35 -0.38
C LEU A 52 5.44 19.32 -1.62
N ALA A 53 5.74 18.12 -2.14
CA ALA A 53 6.55 17.94 -3.34
C ALA A 53 5.88 18.57 -4.58
N ARG A 54 4.56 18.46 -4.70
CA ARG A 54 3.79 19.08 -5.80
C ARG A 54 3.72 20.59 -5.67
N GLU A 55 3.46 21.12 -4.49
CA GLU A 55 3.33 22.56 -4.24
C GLU A 55 4.67 23.31 -4.42
N ARG A 56 5.80 22.66 -4.08
CA ARG A 56 7.14 23.31 -4.12
C ARG A 56 7.98 22.92 -5.33
N HIS A 57 7.44 22.18 -6.30
CA HIS A 57 8.17 21.70 -7.49
C HIS A 57 9.49 20.96 -7.14
N LEU A 58 9.55 20.30 -5.98
CA LEU A 58 10.73 19.58 -5.48
C LEU A 58 10.78 18.12 -5.94
N ILE A 59 10.23 17.85 -7.11
CA ILE A 59 10.14 16.48 -7.66
C ILE A 59 11.54 16.05 -8.11
N THR A 60 12.10 15.03 -7.46
CA THR A 60 13.38 14.42 -7.83
C THR A 60 13.18 13.07 -8.53
N ASN A 61 14.12 12.65 -9.36
CA ASN A 61 14.09 11.30 -9.95
C ASN A 61 14.15 10.21 -8.88
N PHE A 62 14.88 10.44 -7.79
CA PHE A 62 14.96 9.55 -6.64
C PHE A 62 13.60 9.41 -5.95
N GLY A 63 12.91 10.51 -5.62
CA GLY A 63 11.58 10.51 -5.02
C GLY A 63 10.57 9.79 -5.89
N LYS A 64 10.50 10.11 -7.19
CA LYS A 64 9.59 9.43 -8.14
C LYS A 64 9.70 7.91 -8.13
N PHE A 65 10.90 7.38 -7.87
CA PHE A 65 11.15 5.94 -7.80
C PHE A 65 10.90 5.37 -6.40
N MET A 66 11.39 6.05 -5.36
CA MET A 66 11.36 5.54 -3.98
C MET A 66 10.00 5.70 -3.30
N ASP A 67 9.22 6.77 -3.61
CA ASP A 67 7.92 7.01 -2.96
C ASP A 67 6.94 5.85 -3.15
N PRO A 68 6.70 5.34 -4.40
CA PRO A 68 5.81 4.22 -4.61
C PRO A 68 6.31 2.90 -3.99
N LEU A 69 7.62 2.76 -3.77
CA LEU A 69 8.20 1.58 -3.13
C LEU A 69 8.02 1.65 -1.61
N ALA A 70 8.34 2.80 -1.00
CA ALA A 70 8.24 3.01 0.44
C ALA A 70 6.80 2.84 0.95
N ASP A 71 5.81 3.39 0.23
CA ASP A 71 4.38 3.24 0.56
C ASP A 71 3.95 1.77 0.57
N LYS A 72 4.29 1.03 -0.50
CA LYS A 72 3.96 -0.39 -0.58
C LYS A 72 4.68 -1.23 0.44
N LEU A 73 5.95 -0.92 0.73
CA LEU A 73 6.76 -1.68 1.67
C LEU A 73 6.15 -1.68 3.08
N LEU A 74 5.66 -0.54 3.55
CA LEU A 74 5.02 -0.43 4.87
C LEU A 74 3.77 -1.32 4.96
N VAL A 75 2.87 -1.20 3.97
CA VAL A 75 1.62 -1.97 3.95
C VAL A 75 1.89 -3.47 3.81
N ILE A 76 2.80 -3.88 2.91
CA ILE A 76 3.15 -5.29 2.71
C ILE A 76 3.79 -5.87 3.98
N SER A 77 4.67 -5.13 4.67
CA SER A 77 5.27 -5.58 5.91
C SER A 77 4.23 -5.82 7.02
N ALA A 78 3.23 -4.93 7.13
CA ALA A 78 2.11 -5.13 8.06
C ALA A 78 1.31 -6.41 7.72
N LEU A 79 1.00 -6.62 6.44
CA LEU A 79 0.28 -7.81 5.99
C LEU A 79 1.06 -9.10 6.24
N ILE A 80 2.39 -9.09 6.07
CA ILE A 80 3.25 -10.24 6.38
C ILE A 80 3.18 -10.55 7.88
N CYS A 81 3.29 -9.55 8.76
CA CYS A 81 3.15 -9.73 10.19
C CYS A 81 1.78 -10.32 10.59
N PHE A 82 0.70 -9.93 9.89
CA PHE A 82 -0.63 -10.51 10.14
C PHE A 82 -0.72 -11.98 9.71
N VAL A 83 -0.07 -12.36 8.62
CA VAL A 83 0.01 -13.76 8.19
C VAL A 83 0.82 -14.59 9.19
N GLU A 84 1.97 -14.08 9.64
CA GLU A 84 2.81 -14.73 10.65
C GLU A 84 2.07 -14.97 11.97
N ASN A 85 1.25 -14.01 12.40
CA ASN A 85 0.42 -14.13 13.61
C ASN A 85 -0.92 -14.86 13.40
N GLY A 86 -1.16 -15.44 12.24
CA GLY A 86 -2.40 -16.18 11.92
C GLY A 86 -3.66 -15.32 11.83
N GLN A 87 -3.52 -13.99 11.73
CA GLN A 87 -4.65 -13.06 11.60
C GLN A 87 -5.15 -12.93 10.15
N LEU A 88 -4.31 -13.23 9.17
CA LEU A 88 -4.61 -13.13 7.75
C LEU A 88 -4.16 -14.41 7.03
N ALA A 89 -5.00 -14.95 6.15
CA ALA A 89 -4.62 -16.10 5.34
C ALA A 89 -3.59 -15.69 4.27
N GLY A 90 -2.55 -16.52 4.09
CA GLY A 90 -1.43 -16.22 3.16
C GLY A 90 -1.88 -16.01 1.71
N TRP A 91 -2.93 -16.73 1.25
CA TRP A 91 -3.47 -16.53 -0.10
C TRP A 91 -4.07 -15.13 -0.32
N ILE A 92 -4.64 -14.51 0.74
CA ILE A 92 -5.14 -13.13 0.69
C ILE A 92 -3.96 -12.16 0.49
N LEU A 93 -2.88 -12.34 1.25
CA LEU A 93 -1.64 -11.55 1.07
C LEU A 93 -1.15 -11.64 -0.37
N ILE A 94 -1.03 -12.87 -0.91
CA ILE A 94 -0.57 -13.10 -2.28
C ILE A 94 -1.45 -12.34 -3.28
N LEU A 95 -2.78 -12.41 -3.13
CA LEU A 95 -3.72 -11.73 -4.02
C LEU A 95 -3.55 -10.20 -3.97
N LEU A 96 -3.47 -9.63 -2.77
CA LEU A 96 -3.31 -8.18 -2.58
C LEU A 96 -1.99 -7.68 -3.18
N VAL A 97 -0.89 -8.41 -2.95
CA VAL A 97 0.45 -8.06 -3.41
C VAL A 97 0.58 -8.27 -4.92
N ALA A 98 0.09 -9.39 -5.45
CA ALA A 98 0.12 -9.67 -6.89
C ALA A 98 -0.55 -8.55 -7.70
N ARG A 99 -1.72 -8.08 -7.24
CA ARG A 99 -2.41 -6.96 -7.91
C ARG A 99 -1.56 -5.69 -7.89
N GLU A 100 -0.89 -5.37 -6.78
CA GLU A 100 -0.04 -4.17 -6.70
C GLU A 100 1.12 -4.24 -7.72
N PHE A 101 1.76 -5.40 -7.83
CA PHE A 101 2.86 -5.58 -8.77
C PHE A 101 2.38 -5.61 -10.22
N ILE A 102 1.28 -6.31 -10.53
CA ILE A 102 0.72 -6.36 -11.89
C ILE A 102 0.39 -4.95 -12.39
N ILE A 103 -0.35 -4.16 -11.61
CA ILE A 103 -0.73 -2.80 -12.03
C ILE A 103 0.50 -1.88 -12.10
N SER A 104 1.46 -2.01 -11.20
CA SER A 104 2.67 -1.19 -11.21
C SER A 104 3.55 -1.52 -12.41
N GLY A 105 3.73 -2.81 -12.71
CA GLY A 105 4.43 -3.26 -13.91
C GLY A 105 3.75 -2.79 -15.20
N PHE A 106 2.41 -2.89 -15.26
CA PHE A 106 1.65 -2.42 -16.40
C PHE A 106 1.80 -0.90 -16.63
N ARG A 107 1.78 -0.10 -15.55
CA ARG A 107 2.05 1.34 -15.64
C ARG A 107 3.46 1.66 -16.09
N LEU A 108 4.44 0.87 -15.66
CA LEU A 108 5.83 1.04 -16.08
C LEU A 108 5.98 0.80 -17.59
N VAL A 109 5.37 -0.27 -18.11
CA VAL A 109 5.35 -0.57 -19.55
C VAL A 109 4.61 0.52 -20.33
N ALA A 110 3.47 0.99 -19.86
CA ALA A 110 2.75 2.09 -20.50
C ALA A 110 3.58 3.39 -20.54
N ALA A 111 4.23 3.72 -19.43
CA ALA A 111 5.08 4.90 -19.31
C ALA A 111 6.31 4.86 -20.24
N SER A 112 6.92 3.69 -20.44
CA SER A 112 8.03 3.52 -21.41
C SER A 112 7.60 3.78 -22.85
N ARG A 113 6.29 3.68 -23.14
CA ARG A 113 5.67 4.00 -24.43
C ARG A 113 5.09 5.42 -24.51
N GLY A 114 5.37 6.26 -23.51
CA GLY A 114 4.84 7.63 -23.43
C GLY A 114 3.36 7.73 -23.02
N VAL A 115 2.72 6.61 -22.64
CA VAL A 115 1.32 6.59 -22.21
C VAL A 115 1.23 6.68 -20.69
N VAL A 116 0.57 7.72 -20.18
CA VAL A 116 0.35 7.90 -18.73
C VAL A 116 -1.05 7.41 -18.37
N ILE A 117 -1.11 6.30 -17.59
CA ILE A 117 -2.37 5.73 -17.15
C ILE A 117 -2.67 6.17 -15.71
N ALA A 118 -3.79 6.89 -15.52
CA ALA A 118 -4.25 7.32 -14.21
C ALA A 118 -4.87 6.16 -13.38
N ALA A 119 -4.94 6.35 -12.07
CA ALA A 119 -5.63 5.40 -11.19
C ALA A 119 -7.15 5.52 -11.35
N GLY A 120 -7.82 4.43 -11.69
CA GLY A 120 -9.28 4.35 -11.70
C GLY A 120 -9.88 4.49 -10.29
N ILE A 121 -11.20 4.74 -10.24
CA ILE A 121 -11.96 4.90 -8.99
C ILE A 121 -11.86 3.64 -8.12
N TRP A 122 -11.99 2.46 -8.72
CA TRP A 122 -11.88 1.16 -8.04
C TRP A 122 -10.52 0.96 -7.37
N GLY A 123 -9.43 1.43 -8.01
CA GLY A 123 -8.10 1.40 -7.44
C GLY A 123 -7.94 2.30 -6.22
N LYS A 124 -8.58 3.48 -6.21
CA LYS A 124 -8.59 4.39 -5.05
C LYS A 124 -9.39 3.79 -3.88
N LEU A 125 -10.59 3.28 -4.16
CA LEU A 125 -11.44 2.62 -3.15
C LEU A 125 -10.75 1.42 -2.52
N LYS A 126 -10.08 0.57 -3.31
CA LYS A 126 -9.28 -0.55 -2.84
C LYS A 126 -8.21 -0.09 -1.86
N THR A 127 -7.46 0.96 -2.20
CA THR A 127 -6.40 1.46 -1.33
C THR A 127 -6.94 1.95 0.01
N VAL A 128 -8.04 2.72 0.00
CA VAL A 128 -8.70 3.19 1.23
C VAL A 128 -9.20 2.02 2.07
N ALA A 129 -9.91 1.06 1.47
CA ALA A 129 -10.42 -0.12 2.19
C ALA A 129 -9.28 -0.94 2.81
N GLN A 130 -8.19 -1.14 2.08
CA GLN A 130 -7.02 -1.86 2.58
C GLN A 130 -6.30 -1.12 3.72
N MET A 131 -6.19 0.20 3.66
CA MET A 131 -5.61 0.99 4.76
C MET A 131 -6.45 0.89 6.03
N ILE A 132 -7.78 0.99 5.91
CA ILE A 132 -8.70 0.79 7.05
C ILE A 132 -8.55 -0.63 7.59
N MET A 133 -8.54 -1.65 6.74
CA MET A 133 -8.33 -3.04 7.12
C MET A 133 -7.05 -3.20 7.95
N VAL A 134 -5.92 -2.66 7.46
CA VAL A 134 -4.62 -2.76 8.15
C VAL A 134 -4.69 -2.08 9.52
N MET A 135 -5.25 -0.87 9.61
CA MET A 135 -5.39 -0.15 10.89
C MET A 135 -6.24 -0.92 11.90
N LEU A 136 -7.37 -1.50 11.47
CA LEU A 136 -8.22 -2.33 12.31
C LEU A 136 -7.48 -3.59 12.79
N MET A 137 -6.72 -4.24 11.90
CA MET A 137 -5.99 -5.45 12.23
C MET A 137 -4.80 -5.19 13.16
N ILE A 138 -4.14 -4.04 13.09
CA ILE A 138 -3.09 -3.68 14.04
C ILE A 138 -3.66 -3.59 15.46
N LEU A 139 -4.77 -2.89 15.65
CA LEU A 139 -5.41 -2.72 16.96
C LEU A 139 -6.01 -4.03 17.47
N ASN A 140 -6.65 -4.79 16.61
CA ASN A 140 -7.17 -6.15 16.85
C ASN A 140 -7.86 -6.31 18.21
N PHE A 141 -8.83 -5.44 18.53
CA PHE A 141 -9.62 -5.58 19.75
C PHE A 141 -10.44 -6.87 19.72
N GLN A 142 -10.52 -7.56 20.87
CA GLN A 142 -11.17 -8.89 20.98
C GLN A 142 -12.70 -8.81 21.13
N TRP A 143 -13.32 -7.65 20.92
CA TRP A 143 -14.77 -7.51 20.93
C TRP A 143 -15.39 -8.14 19.69
N VAL A 144 -16.47 -8.87 19.85
CA VAL A 144 -17.13 -9.61 18.75
C VAL A 144 -17.43 -8.71 17.55
N TRP A 145 -18.06 -7.55 17.80
CA TRP A 145 -18.38 -6.60 16.72
C TRP A 145 -17.14 -6.08 15.99
N TYR A 146 -16.02 -5.92 16.70
CA TYR A 146 -14.77 -5.46 16.11
C TYR A 146 -14.13 -6.51 15.20
N GLN A 147 -14.18 -7.78 15.62
CA GLN A 147 -13.72 -8.90 14.80
C GLN A 147 -14.58 -9.07 13.53
N VAL A 148 -15.90 -8.88 13.65
CA VAL A 148 -16.79 -8.86 12.48
C VAL A 148 -16.41 -7.72 11.54
N LEU A 149 -16.11 -6.53 12.05
CA LEU A 149 -15.67 -5.38 11.26
C LEU A 149 -14.37 -5.68 10.52
N ILE A 150 -13.38 -6.30 11.17
CA ILE A 150 -12.13 -6.75 10.52
C ILE A 150 -12.45 -7.68 9.35
N GLN A 151 -13.30 -8.70 9.55
CA GLN A 151 -13.67 -9.63 8.50
C GLN A 151 -14.35 -8.94 7.31
N ILE A 152 -15.25 -7.99 7.57
CA ILE A 152 -15.90 -7.19 6.53
C ILE A 152 -14.84 -6.46 5.69
N PHE A 153 -13.88 -5.79 6.32
CA PHE A 153 -12.84 -5.05 5.59
C PHE A 153 -11.83 -5.95 4.88
N ILE A 154 -11.54 -7.15 5.39
CA ILE A 154 -10.72 -8.15 4.69
C ILE A 154 -11.42 -8.53 3.38
N TRP A 155 -12.68 -8.96 3.43
CA TRP A 155 -13.43 -9.38 2.24
C TRP A 155 -13.69 -8.21 1.28
N LEU A 156 -13.98 -7.03 1.79
CA LEU A 156 -14.11 -5.82 0.99
C LEU A 156 -12.82 -5.52 0.22
N SER A 157 -11.66 -5.63 0.88
CA SER A 157 -10.35 -5.43 0.25
C SER A 157 -10.06 -6.48 -0.83
N VAL A 158 -10.43 -7.75 -0.60
CA VAL A 158 -10.31 -8.84 -1.58
C VAL A 158 -11.18 -8.55 -2.81
N ILE A 159 -12.46 -8.26 -2.61
CA ILE A 159 -13.41 -7.98 -3.70
C ILE A 159 -12.95 -6.77 -4.52
N LEU A 160 -12.62 -5.65 -3.85
CA LEU A 160 -12.14 -4.45 -4.53
C LEU A 160 -10.81 -4.68 -5.25
N THR A 161 -9.95 -5.55 -4.74
CA THR A 161 -8.70 -5.93 -5.40
C THR A 161 -8.98 -6.63 -6.72
N ILE A 162 -9.88 -7.60 -6.75
CA ILE A 162 -10.26 -8.33 -7.97
C ILE A 162 -10.94 -7.38 -8.96
N VAL A 163 -11.97 -6.64 -8.50
CA VAL A 163 -12.70 -5.69 -9.35
C VAL A 163 -11.77 -4.66 -9.96
N SER A 164 -10.88 -4.06 -9.15
CA SER A 164 -9.95 -3.04 -9.65
C SER A 164 -8.89 -3.59 -10.61
N LEU A 165 -8.50 -4.86 -10.46
CA LEU A 165 -7.57 -5.51 -11.40
C LEU A 165 -8.24 -5.74 -12.75
N VAL A 166 -9.45 -6.32 -12.73
CA VAL A 166 -10.22 -6.61 -13.95
C VAL A 166 -10.56 -5.31 -14.70
N ASP A 167 -11.12 -4.32 -13.99
CA ASP A 167 -11.44 -3.01 -14.55
C ASP A 167 -10.20 -2.35 -15.19
N TYR A 168 -9.08 -2.37 -14.48
CA TYR A 168 -7.83 -1.76 -14.96
C TYR A 168 -7.30 -2.43 -16.24
N LEU A 169 -7.24 -3.76 -16.26
CA LEU A 169 -6.76 -4.52 -17.42
C LEU A 169 -7.71 -4.37 -18.61
N TRP A 170 -9.02 -4.38 -18.37
CA TRP A 170 -10.03 -4.25 -19.41
C TRP A 170 -9.98 -2.88 -20.09
N ASN A 171 -9.93 -1.81 -19.29
CA ASN A 171 -9.92 -0.44 -19.82
C ASN A 171 -8.59 -0.07 -20.52
N ASN A 172 -7.50 -0.76 -20.21
CA ASN A 172 -6.19 -0.46 -20.79
C ASN A 172 -5.63 -1.57 -21.69
N ARG A 173 -6.49 -2.49 -22.17
CA ARG A 173 -6.08 -3.64 -23.00
C ARG A 173 -5.38 -3.24 -24.30
N SER A 174 -5.66 -2.05 -24.84
CA SER A 174 -5.02 -1.53 -26.06
C SER A 174 -3.51 -1.39 -25.92
N VAL A 175 -3.02 -1.08 -24.73
CA VAL A 175 -1.58 -0.96 -24.46
C VAL A 175 -0.84 -2.30 -24.66
N LEU A 176 -1.51 -3.44 -24.43
CA LEU A 176 -0.96 -4.77 -24.70
C LEU A 176 -1.10 -5.21 -26.15
N ALA A 177 -2.12 -4.71 -26.85
CA ALA A 177 -2.44 -5.15 -28.22
C ALA A 177 -1.46 -4.60 -29.27
N GLU A 178 -0.75 -3.52 -28.99
CA GLU A 178 0.19 -2.90 -29.94
C GLU A 178 1.51 -3.67 -30.13
N GLU A 179 1.78 -4.73 -29.35
CA GLU A 179 2.95 -5.60 -29.56
C GLU A 179 2.88 -6.49 -30.81
N LYS A 180 1.75 -6.53 -31.51
CA LYS A 180 1.58 -7.38 -32.72
C LYS A 180 1.98 -6.71 -34.05
N LYS A 181 2.62 -5.54 -34.01
CA LYS A 181 3.07 -4.83 -35.22
C LYS A 181 4.58 -4.58 -35.20
N VAL A 182 5.38 -5.59 -34.98
CA VAL A 182 6.82 -5.62 -35.35
C VAL A 182 7.08 -6.87 -36.17
#